data_0da4ebe351930ef53607b4eeaceccc20
#
_entry.id   0da4ebe351930ef53607b4eeaceccc20
#
_cell.length_a   1.000
_cell.length_b   1.000
_cell.length_c   1.000
_cell.angle_alpha   90.00
_cell.angle_beta   90.00
_cell.angle_gamma   90.00
#
_symmetry.space_group_name_H-M   'P 1'
#
loop_
_entity.id
_entity.type
_entity.pdbx_description
1 polymer ?
#
loop_
_entity_poly.entity_id
_entity_poly.type
_entity_poly.pdbx_seq_one_letter_code
_entity_poly.pdbx_strand_id
1 'polypeptide(L)'
;MKLKIAQRIAIMYYITKIKTIFVISKRTAAKQAFELFCTPYSGKQKRKAPPIFAQATELTIIQDSLNIKGWQWNPEISNEKKILILHGFDSCSYKFDKYISPLTKLGFTVIAFDAPAHGISEGKTVNALQLKKTILSINQLHGELYGIIGHSFGGLAAALSSESLINIQKLVLIAPAVETLRAIDNFFSFVPLGNSIKNEMIEY
;
A
#
# COMPACT_ATOMS: atom_id res chain seq x y z
N MET A 1 -16.58 -12.03 -5.78
CA MET A 1 -16.33 -12.37 -4.34
C MET A 1 -17.63 -12.12 -3.56
N LYS A 2 -18.18 -13.14 -2.86
CA LYS A 2 -19.40 -12.95 -2.04
C LYS A 2 -18.99 -12.27 -0.73
N LEU A 3 -19.46 -11.04 -0.51
CA LEU A 3 -19.25 -10.31 0.76
C LEU A 3 -19.95 -11.00 1.92
N LYS A 4 -19.30 -11.01 3.08
CA LYS A 4 -19.95 -11.41 4.36
C LYS A 4 -21.05 -10.41 4.72
N ILE A 5 -22.09 -10.85 5.43
CA ILE A 5 -23.23 -10.01 5.83
C ILE A 5 -22.76 -8.74 6.55
N ALA A 6 -21.83 -8.86 7.49
CA ALA A 6 -21.28 -7.71 8.22
C ALA A 6 -20.61 -6.67 7.30
N GLN A 7 -19.90 -7.12 6.25
CA GLN A 7 -19.29 -6.23 5.26
C GLN A 7 -20.35 -5.49 4.43
N ARG A 8 -21.45 -6.18 4.07
CA ARG A 8 -22.58 -5.55 3.35
C ARG A 8 -23.25 -4.48 4.20
N ILE A 9 -23.47 -4.75 5.48
CA ILE A 9 -24.06 -3.79 6.42
C ILE A 9 -23.15 -2.56 6.56
N ALA A 10 -21.84 -2.76 6.74
CA ALA A 10 -20.88 -1.67 6.84
C ALA A 10 -20.86 -0.80 5.57
N ILE A 11 -20.86 -1.42 4.37
CA ILE A 11 -20.90 -0.69 3.10
C ILE A 11 -22.21 0.12 2.99
N MET A 12 -23.36 -0.47 3.31
CA MET A 12 -24.65 0.25 3.29
C MET A 12 -24.67 1.44 4.25
N TYR A 13 -24.11 1.28 5.45
CA TYR A 13 -23.96 2.39 6.39
C TYR A 13 -23.13 3.54 5.80
N TYR A 14 -21.97 3.25 5.20
CA TYR A 14 -21.14 4.28 4.57
C TYR A 14 -21.82 4.94 3.39
N ILE A 15 -22.54 4.17 2.55
CA ILE A 15 -23.29 4.72 1.42
C ILE A 15 -24.35 5.72 1.92
N THR A 16 -25.15 5.33 2.89
CA THR A 16 -26.20 6.20 3.46
C THR A 16 -25.58 7.45 4.07
N LYS A 17 -24.56 7.29 4.90
CA LYS A 17 -23.84 8.37 5.55
C LYS A 17 -23.29 9.38 4.53
N ILE A 18 -22.56 8.91 3.50
CA ILE A 18 -21.94 9.80 2.50
C ILE A 18 -23.01 10.52 1.68
N LYS A 19 -24.09 9.83 1.29
CA LYS A 19 -25.21 10.45 0.57
C LYS A 19 -25.91 11.53 1.39
N THR A 20 -26.13 11.29 2.67
CA THR A 20 -26.71 12.31 3.58
C THR A 20 -25.78 13.52 3.70
N ILE A 21 -24.48 13.31 3.87
CA ILE A 21 -23.50 14.39 3.95
C ILE A 21 -23.44 15.18 2.65
N PHE A 22 -23.59 14.53 1.49
CA PHE A 22 -23.56 15.18 0.19
C PHE A 22 -24.63 16.28 0.02
N VAL A 23 -25.79 16.10 0.66
CA VAL A 23 -26.86 17.12 0.66
C VAL A 23 -26.43 18.39 1.40
N ILE A 24 -25.57 18.25 2.44
CA ILE A 24 -25.11 19.37 3.28
C ILE A 24 -23.80 19.97 2.74
N SER A 25 -22.85 19.11 2.37
CA SER A 25 -21.52 19.52 1.92
C SER A 25 -20.94 18.50 0.93
N LYS A 26 -20.90 18.89 -0.35
CA LYS A 26 -20.32 18.06 -1.42
C LYS A 26 -18.86 17.75 -1.15
N ARG A 27 -18.06 18.74 -0.75
CA ARG A 27 -16.63 18.58 -0.42
C ARG A 27 -16.39 17.61 0.71
N THR A 28 -17.21 17.64 1.76
CA THR A 28 -17.08 16.70 2.90
C THR A 28 -17.46 15.28 2.48
N ALA A 29 -18.48 15.12 1.64
CA ALA A 29 -18.86 13.83 1.09
C ALA A 29 -17.77 13.25 0.17
N ALA A 30 -17.19 14.09 -0.71
CA ALA A 30 -16.07 13.71 -1.57
C ALA A 30 -14.87 13.21 -0.76
N LYS A 31 -14.48 13.95 0.29
CA LYS A 31 -13.44 13.52 1.23
C LYS A 31 -13.72 12.16 1.85
N GLN A 32 -14.95 11.94 2.35
CA GLN A 32 -15.31 10.66 2.94
C GLN A 32 -15.37 9.51 1.93
N ALA A 33 -15.80 9.79 0.69
CA ALA A 33 -15.75 8.81 -0.40
C ALA A 33 -14.29 8.44 -0.73
N PHE A 34 -13.38 9.41 -0.77
CA PHE A 34 -11.95 9.19 -0.97
C PHE A 34 -11.33 8.40 0.19
N GLU A 35 -11.64 8.74 1.43
CA GLU A 35 -11.18 7.98 2.61
C GLU A 35 -11.66 6.51 2.55
N LEU A 36 -12.91 6.29 2.14
CA LEU A 36 -13.44 4.94 1.95
C LEU A 36 -12.74 4.20 0.81
N PHE A 37 -12.46 4.86 -0.31
CA PHE A 37 -11.67 4.32 -1.42
C PHE A 37 -10.26 3.89 -0.97
N CYS A 38 -9.64 4.66 -0.08
CA CYS A 38 -8.31 4.41 0.48
C CYS A 38 -8.30 3.40 1.64
N THR A 39 -9.45 2.82 2.02
CA THR A 39 -9.57 1.87 3.14
C THR A 39 -9.45 0.43 2.65
N PRO A 40 -8.52 -0.40 3.17
CA PRO A 40 -8.45 -1.82 2.83
C PRO A 40 -9.70 -2.58 3.29
N TYR A 41 -10.40 -3.25 2.37
CA TYR A 41 -11.68 -3.91 2.65
C TYR A 41 -11.57 -5.21 3.44
N SER A 42 -10.45 -5.93 3.29
CA SER A 42 -10.23 -7.19 4.01
C SER A 42 -9.82 -6.96 5.47
N GLY A 43 -9.58 -5.71 5.85
CA GLY A 43 -8.97 -5.38 7.12
C GLY A 43 -7.54 -5.93 7.20
N LYS A 44 -6.95 -5.91 8.39
CA LYS A 44 -5.58 -6.42 8.57
C LYS A 44 -5.53 -7.92 8.26
N GLN A 45 -4.69 -8.29 7.31
CA GLN A 45 -4.54 -9.68 6.87
C GLN A 45 -4.01 -10.56 8.00
N LYS A 46 -4.79 -11.58 8.38
CA LYS A 46 -4.41 -12.60 9.38
C LYS A 46 -3.61 -13.74 8.76
N ARG A 47 -2.71 -13.46 7.81
CA ARG A 47 -1.88 -14.49 7.20
C ARG A 47 -0.79 -14.89 8.19
N LYS A 48 -0.59 -16.19 8.37
CA LYS A 48 0.54 -16.72 9.15
C LYS A 48 1.86 -16.33 8.45
N ALA A 49 2.83 -15.85 9.21
CA ALA A 49 4.15 -15.50 8.69
C ALA A 49 4.81 -16.72 8.02
N PRO A 50 5.31 -16.59 6.78
CA PRO A 50 6.13 -17.62 6.17
C PRO A 50 7.43 -17.86 6.95
N PRO A 51 8.00 -19.08 6.95
CA PRO A 51 9.19 -19.40 7.77
C PRO A 51 10.38 -18.46 7.55
N ILE A 52 10.57 -17.95 6.33
CA ILE A 52 11.68 -17.03 6.03
C ILE A 52 11.61 -15.71 6.82
N PHE A 53 10.42 -15.30 7.27
CA PHE A 53 10.25 -14.09 8.08
C PHE A 53 10.85 -14.25 9.51
N ALA A 54 11.00 -15.49 10.01
CA ALA A 54 11.68 -15.74 11.27
C ALA A 54 13.21 -15.46 11.20
N GLN A 55 13.78 -15.35 10.00
CA GLN A 55 15.19 -15.05 9.77
C GLN A 55 15.45 -13.56 9.57
N ALA A 56 14.40 -12.74 9.51
CA ALA A 56 14.49 -11.31 9.24
C ALA A 56 14.78 -10.52 10.51
N THR A 57 15.49 -9.41 10.37
CA THR A 57 15.48 -8.33 11.35
C THR A 57 14.18 -7.51 11.16
N GLU A 58 13.41 -7.37 12.22
CA GLU A 58 12.22 -6.53 12.19
C GLU A 58 12.60 -5.05 12.13
N LEU A 59 11.91 -4.30 11.29
CA LEU A 59 12.07 -2.87 11.12
C LEU A 59 10.80 -2.13 11.54
N THR A 60 10.97 -0.91 12.02
CA THR A 60 9.85 -0.02 12.31
C THR A 60 10.25 1.40 11.91
N ILE A 61 9.42 2.05 11.13
CA ILE A 61 9.53 3.49 10.89
C ILE A 61 8.30 4.20 11.45
N ILE A 62 8.49 5.42 11.94
CA ILE A 62 7.39 6.27 12.41
C ILE A 62 7.08 7.27 11.31
N GLN A 63 5.85 7.24 10.81
CA GLN A 63 5.37 8.15 9.79
C GLN A 63 3.99 8.66 10.15
N ASP A 64 3.83 9.98 10.21
CA ASP A 64 2.56 10.63 10.58
C ASP A 64 1.96 10.05 11.89
N SER A 65 2.82 9.77 12.89
CA SER A 65 2.51 9.14 14.18
C SER A 65 2.06 7.67 14.07
N LEU A 66 2.24 7.00 12.92
CA LEU A 66 1.93 5.59 12.71
C LEU A 66 3.22 4.75 12.74
N ASN A 67 3.17 3.61 13.41
CA ASN A 67 4.23 2.60 13.35
C ASN A 67 4.05 1.76 12.07
N ILE A 68 4.94 1.95 11.11
CA ILE A 68 4.99 1.20 9.87
C ILE A 68 6.02 0.08 10.03
N LYS A 69 5.58 -1.14 9.85
CA LYS A 69 6.35 -2.36 10.13
C LYS A 69 6.94 -2.95 8.88
N GLY A 70 8.16 -3.46 9.01
CA GLY A 70 8.90 -4.09 7.93
C GLY A 70 9.90 -5.12 8.40
N TRP A 71 10.61 -5.66 7.46
CA TRP A 71 11.60 -6.71 7.66
C TRP A 71 12.80 -6.51 6.74
N GLN A 72 13.97 -6.90 7.22
CA GLN A 72 15.20 -6.89 6.45
C GLN A 72 15.87 -8.26 6.51
N TRP A 73 16.33 -8.73 5.37
CA TRP A 73 17.16 -9.93 5.21
C TRP A 73 18.49 -9.51 4.64
N ASN A 74 19.56 -9.84 5.37
CA ASN A 74 20.92 -9.59 4.91
C ASN A 74 21.44 -10.84 4.17
N PRO A 75 22.18 -10.67 3.08
CA PRO A 75 22.85 -11.76 2.40
C PRO A 75 24.06 -12.25 3.23
N GLU A 76 24.48 -13.50 3.04
CA GLU A 76 25.74 -14.02 3.61
C GLU A 76 26.96 -13.26 3.05
N ILE A 77 26.92 -13.00 1.74
CA ILE A 77 27.95 -12.19 1.05
C ILE A 77 27.21 -11.01 0.42
N SER A 78 27.43 -9.81 0.96
CA SER A 78 26.75 -8.59 0.51
C SER A 78 27.43 -7.99 -0.72
N ASN A 79 26.60 -7.54 -1.68
CA ASN A 79 27.00 -6.65 -2.76
C ASN A 79 26.69 -5.17 -2.43
N GLU A 80 26.34 -4.87 -1.17
CA GLU A 80 25.98 -3.55 -0.63
C GLU A 80 24.74 -2.92 -1.24
N LYS A 81 24.02 -3.64 -2.11
CA LYS A 81 22.82 -3.15 -2.79
C LYS A 81 21.55 -3.59 -2.08
N LYS A 82 20.59 -2.67 -1.95
CA LYS A 82 19.33 -2.88 -1.25
C LYS A 82 18.16 -2.92 -2.23
N ILE A 83 17.32 -3.92 -2.08
CA ILE A 83 16.07 -4.08 -2.86
C ILE A 83 14.89 -3.92 -1.90
N LEU A 84 14.00 -2.96 -2.19
CA LEU A 84 12.73 -2.80 -1.50
C LEU A 84 11.62 -3.57 -2.24
N ILE A 85 10.84 -4.36 -1.51
CA ILE A 85 9.67 -5.06 -2.03
C ILE A 85 8.40 -4.40 -1.47
N LEU A 86 7.47 -4.03 -2.36
CA LEU A 86 6.21 -3.37 -2.06
C LEU A 86 5.02 -4.19 -2.54
N HIS A 87 4.13 -4.52 -1.63
CA HIS A 87 2.89 -5.24 -1.93
C HIS A 87 1.79 -4.33 -2.50
N GLY A 88 0.76 -4.92 -3.08
CA GLY A 88 -0.42 -4.23 -3.60
C GLY A 88 -1.44 -3.89 -2.52
N PHE A 89 -2.47 -3.11 -2.91
CA PHE A 89 -3.60 -2.79 -2.04
C PHE A 89 -4.29 -4.07 -1.56
N ASP A 90 -4.79 -4.04 -0.33
CA ASP A 90 -5.45 -5.17 0.33
C ASP A 90 -4.59 -6.45 0.41
N SER A 91 -3.27 -6.28 0.59
CA SER A 91 -2.26 -7.32 0.62
C SER A 91 -1.32 -7.15 1.84
N CYS A 92 -0.19 -7.86 1.86
CA CYS A 92 0.88 -7.71 2.86
C CYS A 92 2.19 -8.27 2.33
N SER A 93 3.30 -7.97 2.99
CA SER A 93 4.67 -8.39 2.64
C SER A 93 4.82 -9.91 2.59
N TYR A 94 4.07 -10.67 3.40
CA TYR A 94 4.15 -12.13 3.45
C TYR A 94 3.85 -12.83 2.11
N LYS A 95 3.23 -12.14 1.16
CA LYS A 95 2.95 -12.69 -0.18
C LYS A 95 4.18 -12.72 -1.09
N PHE A 96 5.26 -12.07 -0.67
CA PHE A 96 6.50 -11.95 -1.44
C PHE A 96 7.64 -12.84 -0.91
N ASP A 97 7.32 -13.78 -0.02
CA ASP A 97 8.26 -14.72 0.59
C ASP A 97 9.19 -15.42 -0.41
N LYS A 98 8.67 -15.79 -1.58
CA LYS A 98 9.42 -16.49 -2.65
C LYS A 98 10.49 -15.62 -3.33
N TYR A 99 10.43 -14.30 -3.21
CA TYR A 99 11.42 -13.40 -3.80
C TYR A 99 12.66 -13.21 -2.91
N ILE A 100 12.51 -13.41 -1.60
CA ILE A 100 13.53 -13.07 -0.60
C ILE A 100 14.79 -13.93 -0.79
N SER A 101 14.67 -15.26 -0.73
CA SER A 101 15.82 -16.16 -0.83
C SER A 101 16.59 -16.05 -2.16
N PRO A 102 15.96 -15.96 -3.33
CA PRO A 102 16.71 -15.73 -4.58
C PRO A 102 17.51 -14.42 -4.57
N LEU A 103 16.93 -13.35 -4.05
CA LEU A 103 17.61 -12.04 -4.02
C LEU A 103 18.76 -12.01 -3.01
N THR A 104 18.60 -12.60 -1.83
CA THR A 104 19.69 -12.68 -0.84
C THR A 104 20.84 -13.55 -1.33
N LYS A 105 20.56 -14.65 -2.05
CA LYS A 105 21.59 -15.48 -2.69
C LYS A 105 22.38 -14.74 -3.77
N LEU A 106 21.80 -13.72 -4.40
CA LEU A 106 22.47 -12.82 -5.35
C LEU A 106 23.23 -11.68 -4.65
N GLY A 107 23.31 -11.68 -3.32
CA GLY A 107 24.05 -10.70 -2.55
C GLY A 107 23.26 -9.43 -2.20
N PHE A 108 21.97 -9.34 -2.52
CA PHE A 108 21.16 -8.18 -2.17
C PHE A 108 20.66 -8.22 -0.72
N THR A 109 20.75 -7.09 -0.02
CA THR A 109 19.92 -6.86 1.15
C THR A 109 18.47 -6.65 0.71
N VAL A 110 17.57 -7.47 1.20
CA VAL A 110 16.14 -7.37 0.86
C VAL A 110 15.40 -6.68 2.00
N ILE A 111 14.59 -5.69 1.67
CA ILE A 111 13.73 -4.96 2.61
C ILE A 111 12.28 -5.11 2.14
N ALA A 112 11.35 -5.40 3.03
CA ALA A 112 9.92 -5.39 2.75
C ALA A 112 9.18 -4.68 3.88
N PHE A 113 8.20 -3.85 3.54
CA PHE A 113 7.34 -3.17 4.51
C PHE A 113 5.87 -3.44 4.21
N ASP A 114 5.07 -3.62 5.26
CA ASP A 114 3.63 -3.51 5.13
C ASP A 114 3.26 -2.03 4.99
N ALA A 115 2.52 -1.68 3.94
CA ALA A 115 2.05 -0.32 3.72
C ALA A 115 1.19 0.18 4.91
N PRO A 116 1.04 1.48 5.14
CA PRO A 116 0.08 2.00 6.11
C PRO A 116 -1.29 1.33 5.96
N ALA A 117 -1.96 1.05 7.05
CA ALA A 117 -3.26 0.35 7.11
C ALA A 117 -3.23 -1.14 6.69
N HIS A 118 -2.10 -1.71 6.31
CA HIS A 118 -1.98 -3.10 5.85
C HIS A 118 -1.15 -3.96 6.80
N GLY A 119 -1.33 -5.29 6.69
CA GLY A 119 -0.57 -6.27 7.45
C GLY A 119 -0.53 -5.97 8.95
N ILE A 120 0.69 -5.79 9.50
CA ILE A 120 0.90 -5.43 10.91
C ILE A 120 1.23 -3.94 11.11
N SER A 121 1.27 -3.14 10.04
CA SER A 121 1.43 -1.68 10.12
C SER A 121 0.17 -1.01 10.66
N GLU A 122 0.35 0.13 11.31
CA GLU A 122 -0.76 0.94 11.81
C GLU A 122 -1.44 1.75 10.69
N GLY A 123 -2.55 2.39 11.03
CA GLY A 123 -3.34 3.21 10.12
C GLY A 123 -4.71 2.60 9.81
N LYS A 124 -5.54 3.39 9.14
CA LYS A 124 -6.88 3.02 8.67
C LYS A 124 -7.01 3.13 7.16
N THR A 125 -6.26 4.03 6.56
CA THR A 125 -6.29 4.34 5.13
C THR A 125 -4.87 4.48 4.60
N VAL A 126 -4.70 4.32 3.29
CA VAL A 126 -3.47 4.68 2.57
C VAL A 126 -3.80 5.13 1.17
N ASN A 127 -3.20 6.23 0.73
CA ASN A 127 -3.17 6.66 -0.66
C ASN A 127 -1.75 6.57 -1.26
N ALA A 128 -1.64 6.79 -2.57
CA ALA A 128 -0.37 6.65 -3.28
C ALA A 128 0.72 7.63 -2.77
N LEU A 129 0.33 8.84 -2.39
CA LEU A 129 1.27 9.85 -1.85
C LEU A 129 1.76 9.48 -0.45
N GLN A 130 0.90 8.92 0.40
CA GLN A 130 1.31 8.42 1.71
C GLN A 130 2.28 7.25 1.56
N LEU A 131 2.03 6.32 0.62
CA LEU A 131 2.95 5.22 0.37
C LEU A 131 4.27 5.70 -0.27
N LYS A 132 4.24 6.70 -1.19
CA LYS A 132 5.46 7.40 -1.66
C LYS A 132 6.27 7.93 -0.48
N LYS A 133 5.64 8.65 0.44
CA LYS A 133 6.30 9.18 1.63
C LYS A 133 6.93 8.09 2.48
N THR A 134 6.24 6.95 2.65
CA THR A 134 6.80 5.76 3.33
C THR A 134 8.07 5.26 2.64
N ILE A 135 8.07 5.15 1.30
CA ILE A 135 9.24 4.71 0.51
C ILE A 135 10.42 5.65 0.72
N LEU A 136 10.19 6.96 0.68
CA LEU A 136 11.25 7.96 0.89
C LEU A 136 11.80 7.88 2.32
N SER A 137 10.95 7.68 3.33
CA SER A 137 11.39 7.47 4.71
C SER A 137 12.23 6.20 4.86
N ILE A 138 11.85 5.11 4.20
CA ILE A 138 12.65 3.86 4.17
C ILE A 138 14.03 4.13 3.57
N ASN A 139 14.09 4.80 2.42
CA ASN A 139 15.35 5.15 1.78
C ASN A 139 16.26 6.00 2.67
N GLN A 140 15.69 6.97 3.38
CA GLN A 140 16.42 7.85 4.28
C GLN A 140 16.94 7.12 5.53
N LEU A 141 16.12 6.27 6.15
CA LEU A 141 16.43 5.64 7.43
C LEU A 141 17.25 4.36 7.31
N HIS A 142 17.03 3.59 6.23
CA HIS A 142 17.69 2.30 6.03
C HIS A 142 18.76 2.34 4.93
N GLY A 143 19.05 3.53 4.37
CA GLY A 143 20.05 3.78 3.35
C GLY A 143 19.53 3.60 1.93
N GLU A 144 20.31 4.08 0.99
CA GLU A 144 19.94 4.19 -0.42
C GLU A 144 19.49 2.86 -1.03
N LEU A 145 18.36 2.93 -1.72
CA LEU A 145 17.78 1.80 -2.42
C LEU A 145 18.41 1.67 -3.81
N TYR A 146 18.96 0.50 -4.11
CA TYR A 146 19.42 0.15 -5.46
C TYR A 146 18.24 -0.16 -6.39
N GLY A 147 17.20 -0.82 -5.87
CA GLY A 147 16.04 -1.20 -6.66
C GLY A 147 14.75 -1.35 -5.84
N ILE A 148 13.64 -1.26 -6.55
CA ILE A 148 12.31 -1.49 -5.97
C ILE A 148 11.57 -2.51 -6.84
N ILE A 149 10.94 -3.49 -6.17
CA ILE A 149 9.97 -4.43 -6.77
C ILE A 149 8.60 -4.06 -6.23
N GLY A 150 7.73 -3.53 -7.08
CA GLY A 150 6.39 -3.08 -6.68
C GLY A 150 5.28 -3.82 -7.43
N HIS A 151 4.30 -4.35 -6.69
CA HIS A 151 3.12 -4.98 -7.27
C HIS A 151 1.90 -4.07 -7.15
N SER A 152 1.13 -3.92 -8.23
CA SER A 152 -0.15 -3.20 -8.26
C SER A 152 -0.02 -1.80 -7.64
N PHE A 153 -0.70 -1.50 -6.54
CA PHE A 153 -0.61 -0.23 -5.80
C PHE A 153 0.82 0.08 -5.32
N GLY A 154 1.58 -0.92 -4.86
CA GLY A 154 3.00 -0.76 -4.54
C GLY A 154 3.84 -0.40 -5.76
N GLY A 155 3.47 -0.89 -6.95
CA GLY A 155 4.08 -0.53 -8.21
C GLY A 155 3.82 0.93 -8.61
N LEU A 156 2.58 1.42 -8.41
CA LEU A 156 2.25 2.84 -8.60
C LEU A 156 3.10 3.74 -7.68
N ALA A 157 3.14 3.41 -6.39
CA ALA A 157 3.91 4.19 -5.42
C ALA A 157 5.42 4.16 -5.71
N ALA A 158 5.96 3.01 -6.16
CA ALA A 158 7.35 2.88 -6.59
C ALA A 158 7.66 3.80 -7.78
N ALA A 159 6.80 3.82 -8.80
CA ALA A 159 6.94 4.71 -9.95
C ALA A 159 6.90 6.20 -9.54
N LEU A 160 5.94 6.59 -8.68
CA LEU A 160 5.84 7.96 -8.16
C LEU A 160 7.03 8.36 -7.26
N SER A 161 7.73 7.39 -6.66
CA SER A 161 8.88 7.65 -5.78
C SER A 161 10.17 7.79 -6.57
N SER A 162 10.27 7.18 -7.76
CA SER A 162 11.52 7.10 -8.53
C SER A 162 12.09 8.47 -8.88
N GLU A 163 11.26 9.48 -9.11
CA GLU A 163 11.71 10.86 -9.35
C GLU A 163 12.47 11.48 -8.17
N SER A 164 12.18 11.01 -6.95
CA SER A 164 12.76 11.54 -5.71
C SER A 164 13.90 10.69 -5.16
N LEU A 165 14.21 9.55 -5.80
CA LEU A 165 15.24 8.59 -5.40
C LEU A 165 16.43 8.68 -6.36
N ILE A 166 17.41 9.52 -6.02
CA ILE A 166 18.52 9.91 -6.92
C ILE A 166 19.33 8.68 -7.39
N ASN A 167 19.52 7.67 -6.53
CA ASN A 167 20.40 6.53 -6.79
C ASN A 167 19.65 5.24 -7.15
N ILE A 168 18.34 5.32 -7.42
CA ILE A 168 17.57 4.14 -7.86
C ILE A 168 18.05 3.69 -9.26
N GLN A 169 18.48 2.43 -9.37
CA GLN A 169 19.02 1.86 -10.61
C GLN A 169 18.05 0.89 -11.28
N LYS A 170 17.15 0.27 -10.50
CA LYS A 170 16.26 -0.77 -10.98
C LYS A 170 14.85 -0.57 -10.44
N LEU A 171 13.88 -0.65 -11.34
CA LEU A 171 12.48 -0.60 -11.02
C LEU A 171 11.76 -1.76 -11.68
N VAL A 172 11.22 -2.69 -10.89
CA VAL A 172 10.44 -3.83 -11.37
C VAL A 172 8.98 -3.60 -10.99
N LEU A 173 8.15 -3.38 -11.99
CA LEU A 173 6.73 -3.11 -11.82
C LEU A 173 5.91 -4.33 -12.26
N ILE A 174 5.23 -4.95 -11.30
CA ILE A 174 4.39 -6.12 -11.54
C ILE A 174 2.94 -5.65 -11.54
N ALA A 175 2.32 -5.59 -12.72
CA ALA A 175 0.94 -5.12 -12.93
C ALA A 175 0.63 -3.82 -12.15
N PRO A 176 1.38 -2.72 -12.34
CA PRO A 176 1.23 -1.51 -11.56
C PRO A 176 -0.17 -0.89 -11.76
N ALA A 177 -0.74 -0.32 -10.70
CA ALA A 177 -2.08 0.28 -10.71
C ALA A 177 -2.06 1.70 -11.27
N VAL A 178 -1.63 1.86 -12.51
CA VAL A 178 -1.48 3.19 -13.16
C VAL A 178 -2.80 3.78 -13.68
N GLU A 179 -3.83 2.96 -13.87
CA GLU A 179 -5.16 3.40 -14.32
C GLU A 179 -6.03 3.85 -13.14
N THR A 180 -5.68 4.99 -12.51
CA THR A 180 -6.37 5.47 -11.31
C THR A 180 -7.86 5.72 -11.53
N LEU A 181 -8.24 6.31 -12.68
CA LEU A 181 -9.66 6.54 -13.00
C LEU A 181 -10.44 5.22 -13.10
N ARG A 182 -9.86 4.19 -13.70
CA ARG A 182 -10.48 2.86 -13.75
C ARG A 182 -10.61 2.23 -12.36
N ALA A 183 -9.65 2.45 -11.47
CA ALA A 183 -9.76 2.00 -10.07
C ALA A 183 -10.92 2.72 -9.35
N ILE A 184 -11.10 4.01 -9.59
CA ILE A 184 -12.23 4.80 -9.08
C ILE A 184 -13.55 4.27 -9.67
N ASP A 185 -13.62 4.00 -10.97
CA ASP A 185 -14.81 3.44 -11.62
C ASP A 185 -15.23 2.10 -11.02
N ASN A 186 -14.26 1.22 -10.81
CA ASN A 186 -14.48 -0.07 -10.17
C ASN A 186 -14.99 0.10 -8.72
N PHE A 187 -14.43 1.05 -7.98
CA PHE A 187 -14.90 1.36 -6.62
C PHE A 187 -16.35 1.84 -6.63
N PHE A 188 -16.72 2.79 -7.50
CA PHE A 188 -18.08 3.30 -7.58
C PHE A 188 -19.09 2.28 -8.14
N SER A 189 -18.63 1.32 -8.93
CA SER A 189 -19.45 0.17 -9.34
C SER A 189 -19.75 -0.76 -8.16
N PHE A 190 -18.80 -0.89 -7.24
CA PHE A 190 -18.93 -1.71 -6.03
C PHE A 190 -19.64 -0.98 -4.88
N VAL A 191 -19.42 0.33 -4.73
CA VAL A 191 -20.03 1.21 -3.71
C VAL A 191 -20.89 2.25 -4.42
N PRO A 192 -22.21 2.03 -4.63
CA PRO A 192 -23.04 2.85 -5.49
C PRO A 192 -23.40 4.21 -4.85
N LEU A 193 -22.42 5.10 -4.77
CA LEU A 193 -22.60 6.47 -4.26
C LEU A 193 -23.21 7.43 -5.28
N GLY A 194 -23.12 7.12 -6.58
CA GLY A 194 -23.63 7.94 -7.68
C GLY A 194 -22.57 8.84 -8.31
N ASN A 195 -22.85 9.24 -9.58
CA ASN A 195 -21.87 9.98 -10.39
C ASN A 195 -21.56 11.38 -9.85
N SER A 196 -22.50 12.05 -9.20
CA SER A 196 -22.25 13.38 -8.62
C SER A 196 -21.19 13.34 -7.53
N ILE A 197 -21.23 12.33 -6.63
CA ILE A 197 -20.21 12.15 -5.60
C ILE A 197 -18.88 11.73 -6.21
N LYS A 198 -18.93 10.90 -7.27
CA LYS A 198 -17.73 10.48 -8.00
C LYS A 198 -16.97 11.66 -8.60
N ASN A 199 -17.68 12.54 -9.30
CA ASN A 199 -17.08 13.73 -9.93
C ASN A 199 -16.44 14.64 -8.87
N GLU A 200 -17.16 14.95 -7.80
CA GLU A 200 -16.63 15.73 -6.67
C GLU A 200 -15.39 15.05 -6.01
N MET A 201 -15.34 13.71 -5.97
CA MET A 201 -14.18 12.98 -5.43
C MET A 201 -12.96 13.05 -6.37
N ILE A 202 -13.17 13.09 -7.69
CA ILE A 202 -12.08 13.21 -8.67
C ILE A 202 -11.47 14.61 -8.63
N GLU A 203 -12.29 15.63 -8.36
CA GLU A 203 -11.85 17.03 -8.26
C GLU A 203 -11.26 17.37 -6.87
N TYR A 204 -11.50 16.53 -5.85
CA TYR A 204 -10.99 16.70 -4.48
C TYR A 204 -9.50 16.43 -4.38
#